data_0c66276a1350a2f1a3291fc8e96b0a60
#
_entry.id   0c66276a1350a2f1a3291fc8e96b0a60
#
_cell.length_a   1.000
_cell.length_b   1.000
_cell.length_c   1.000
_cell.angle_alpha   90.00
_cell.angle_beta   90.00
_cell.angle_gamma   90.00
#
_symmetry.space_group_name_H-M   'P 1'
#
loop_
_entity.id
_entity.type
_entity.pdbx_description
1 polymer ?
#
loop_
_entity_poly.entity_id
_entity_poly.type
_entity_poly.pdbx_seq_one_letter_code
_entity_poly.pdbx_strand_id
1 'polypeptide(L)'
;MRSIVALALALNAANAICSPYDSMIDRAARNHGVDPIVLRAIAAHESNKNPWTFNADGEPFRYQDKETAVRVLWSLTKAPWMVKAISLKGERFRRFFTSQASANSYAKSIRDSGRLILRVDDSKVVNKGEVRVRALRLINTDIGIAQVNYRWNGQGIATVQTWFDPHYNLEFAATRIAELKKKHKNEIEAVGYYHSATPVYRKKYLEYFIPKYNEEKRLATVSMAAAR
;
A
#
# COMPACT_ATOMS: atom_id res chain seq x y z
N MET A 1 -19.55 -60.19 -1.10
CA MET A 1 -19.88 -58.85 -0.55
C MET A 1 -18.75 -57.90 -0.94
N ARG A 2 -19.01 -56.99 -1.91
CA ARG A 2 -18.04 -56.01 -2.38
C ARG A 2 -18.40 -54.68 -1.74
N SER A 3 -17.53 -54.19 -0.83
CA SER A 3 -17.67 -52.87 -0.20
C SER A 3 -17.20 -51.80 -1.18
N ILE A 4 -18.10 -50.92 -1.60
CA ILE A 4 -17.82 -49.72 -2.38
C ILE A 4 -17.43 -48.62 -1.37
N VAL A 5 -16.14 -48.27 -1.34
CA VAL A 5 -15.68 -47.09 -0.62
C VAL A 5 -15.93 -45.86 -1.52
N ALA A 6 -16.94 -45.10 -1.18
CA ALA A 6 -17.20 -43.80 -1.83
C ALA A 6 -16.18 -42.78 -1.30
N LEU A 7 -15.23 -42.40 -2.14
CA LEU A 7 -14.29 -41.30 -1.89
C LEU A 7 -15.02 -39.98 -2.08
N ALA A 8 -15.47 -39.38 -0.99
CA ALA A 8 -16.01 -38.03 -1.02
C ALA A 8 -14.87 -37.05 -1.26
N LEU A 9 -14.73 -36.58 -2.50
CA LEU A 9 -13.92 -35.38 -2.82
C LEU A 9 -14.61 -34.18 -2.19
N ALA A 10 -14.11 -33.74 -1.04
CA ALA A 10 -14.45 -32.44 -0.48
C ALA A 10 -13.86 -31.38 -1.43
N LEU A 11 -14.69 -30.78 -2.29
CA LEU A 11 -14.38 -29.53 -2.94
C LEU A 11 -14.29 -28.46 -1.86
N ASN A 12 -13.08 -28.16 -1.40
CA ASN A 12 -12.80 -26.90 -0.75
C ASN A 12 -12.96 -25.81 -1.81
N ALA A 13 -14.18 -25.35 -2.02
CA ALA A 13 -14.43 -24.06 -2.64
C ALA A 13 -13.82 -23.03 -1.68
N ALA A 14 -12.56 -22.64 -1.93
CA ALA A 14 -11.99 -21.45 -1.33
C ALA A 14 -12.95 -20.33 -1.70
N ASN A 15 -13.76 -19.88 -0.74
CA ASN A 15 -14.59 -18.70 -0.88
C ASN A 15 -13.63 -17.59 -1.33
N ALA A 16 -13.73 -17.18 -2.58
CA ALA A 16 -13.04 -16.03 -3.10
C ALA A 16 -13.59 -14.83 -2.30
N ILE A 17 -12.88 -14.44 -1.25
CA ILE A 17 -13.28 -13.33 -0.39
C ILE A 17 -13.12 -12.07 -1.23
N CYS A 18 -14.23 -11.65 -1.87
CA CYS A 18 -14.31 -10.36 -2.54
C CYS A 18 -14.10 -9.26 -1.50
N SER A 19 -13.27 -8.29 -1.82
CA SER A 19 -13.12 -7.09 -0.98
C SER A 19 -14.46 -6.31 -0.98
N PRO A 20 -14.87 -5.71 0.15
CA PRO A 20 -16.03 -4.84 0.18
C PRO A 20 -15.91 -3.64 -0.77
N TYR A 21 -14.71 -3.35 -1.26
CA TYR A 21 -14.42 -2.26 -2.19
C TYR A 21 -14.45 -2.69 -3.67
N ASP A 22 -14.55 -3.99 -3.99
CA ASP A 22 -14.45 -4.46 -5.38
C ASP A 22 -15.52 -3.87 -6.30
N SER A 23 -16.76 -3.73 -5.82
CA SER A 23 -17.82 -3.06 -6.59
C SER A 23 -17.56 -1.59 -6.87
N MET A 24 -16.93 -0.90 -5.92
CA MET A 24 -16.55 0.51 -6.06
C MET A 24 -15.37 0.64 -7.05
N ILE A 25 -14.38 -0.22 -6.95
CA ILE A 25 -13.22 -0.29 -7.87
C ILE A 25 -13.72 -0.52 -9.30
N ASP A 26 -14.59 -1.49 -9.50
CA ASP A 26 -15.15 -1.81 -10.82
C ASP A 26 -15.93 -0.64 -11.43
N ARG A 27 -16.68 0.08 -10.62
CA ARG A 27 -17.43 1.25 -11.07
C ARG A 27 -16.49 2.35 -11.53
N ALA A 28 -15.50 2.70 -10.71
CA ALA A 28 -14.50 3.70 -11.07
C ALA A 28 -13.75 3.32 -12.36
N ALA A 29 -13.36 2.06 -12.50
CA ALA A 29 -12.70 1.56 -13.70
C ALA A 29 -13.59 1.74 -14.94
N ARG A 30 -14.86 1.28 -14.89
CA ARG A 30 -15.80 1.39 -16.02
C ARG A 30 -16.10 2.83 -16.39
N ASN A 31 -16.24 3.73 -15.42
CA ASN A 31 -16.50 5.16 -15.65
C ASN A 31 -15.41 5.82 -16.51
N HIS A 32 -14.19 5.32 -16.42
CA HIS A 32 -13.03 5.87 -17.13
C HIS A 32 -12.49 4.99 -18.28
N GLY A 33 -13.18 3.89 -18.63
CA GLY A 33 -12.75 2.99 -19.70
C GLY A 33 -11.46 2.22 -19.39
N VAL A 34 -11.23 1.94 -18.10
CA VAL A 34 -10.15 1.10 -17.59
C VAL A 34 -10.69 -0.31 -17.34
N ASP A 35 -9.87 -1.34 -17.58
CA ASP A 35 -10.22 -2.71 -17.22
C ASP A 35 -10.38 -2.83 -15.68
N PRO A 36 -11.55 -3.26 -15.17
CA PRO A 36 -11.76 -3.44 -13.73
C PRO A 36 -10.70 -4.32 -13.06
N ILE A 37 -10.20 -5.37 -13.76
CA ILE A 37 -9.15 -6.25 -13.24
C ILE A 37 -7.85 -5.48 -13.00
N VAL A 38 -7.51 -4.56 -13.88
CA VAL A 38 -6.33 -3.70 -13.73
C VAL A 38 -6.45 -2.82 -12.50
N LEU A 39 -7.59 -2.14 -12.30
CA LEU A 39 -7.75 -1.26 -11.15
C LEU A 39 -7.85 -2.03 -9.82
N ARG A 40 -8.46 -3.23 -9.82
CA ARG A 40 -8.43 -4.16 -8.68
C ARG A 40 -7.01 -4.57 -8.33
N ALA A 41 -6.20 -4.91 -9.34
CA ALA A 41 -4.82 -5.29 -9.14
C ALA A 41 -3.95 -4.14 -8.60
N ILE A 42 -4.18 -2.89 -9.05
CA ILE A 42 -3.54 -1.70 -8.47
C ILE A 42 -3.91 -1.59 -6.99
N ALA A 43 -5.20 -1.59 -6.65
CA ALA A 43 -5.65 -1.48 -5.26
C ALA A 43 -5.12 -2.63 -4.38
N ALA A 44 -5.06 -3.86 -4.92
CA ALA A 44 -4.50 -5.01 -4.22
C ALA A 44 -2.99 -4.87 -4.00
N HIS A 45 -2.25 -4.40 -5.01
CA HIS A 45 -0.81 -4.21 -4.93
C HIS A 45 -0.43 -3.07 -3.96
N GLU A 46 -1.09 -1.92 -4.09
CA GLU A 46 -0.74 -0.70 -3.38
C GLU A 46 -1.12 -0.75 -1.89
N SER A 47 -2.31 -1.24 -1.58
CA SER A 47 -2.84 -1.17 -0.22
C SER A 47 -3.42 -2.47 0.33
N ASN A 48 -3.44 -3.55 -0.47
CA ASN A 48 -4.26 -4.73 -0.22
C ASN A 48 -5.74 -4.37 -0.10
N LYS A 49 -6.19 -3.43 -0.95
CA LYS A 49 -7.55 -2.88 -1.00
C LYS A 49 -8.02 -2.21 0.31
N ASN A 50 -7.08 -1.74 1.14
CA ASN A 50 -7.40 -1.00 2.37
C ASN A 50 -7.34 0.51 2.11
N PRO A 51 -8.47 1.25 2.17
CA PRO A 51 -8.51 2.68 1.88
C PRO A 51 -7.85 3.54 2.96
N TRP A 52 -7.71 3.03 4.18
CA TRP A 52 -7.16 3.79 5.32
C TRP A 52 -5.70 3.44 5.56
N THR A 53 -4.99 3.30 4.44
CA THR A 53 -3.55 3.04 4.38
C THR A 53 -2.84 4.29 3.86
N PHE A 54 -1.70 4.61 4.43
CA PHE A 54 -0.79 5.59 3.86
C PHE A 54 0.67 5.15 4.04
N ASN A 55 1.53 5.65 3.18
CA ASN A 55 2.97 5.45 3.26
C ASN A 55 3.63 6.82 3.43
N ALA A 56 4.14 7.10 4.62
CA ALA A 56 4.81 8.36 4.92
C ALA A 56 6.33 8.22 4.75
N ASP A 57 6.86 8.74 3.66
CA ASP A 57 8.30 8.72 3.34
C ASP A 57 8.93 7.31 3.39
N GLY A 58 8.20 6.30 2.89
CA GLY A 58 8.63 4.89 2.86
C GLY A 58 8.26 4.09 4.13
N GLU A 59 7.52 4.69 5.07
CA GLU A 59 7.01 3.99 6.26
C GLU A 59 5.52 3.70 6.11
N PRO A 60 5.10 2.43 6.07
CA PRO A 60 3.70 2.06 5.90
C PRO A 60 2.91 2.20 7.21
N PHE A 61 1.67 2.66 7.07
CA PHE A 61 0.66 2.76 8.13
C PHE A 61 -0.65 2.20 7.60
N ARG A 62 -1.32 1.35 8.40
CA ARG A 62 -2.59 0.70 8.06
C ARG A 62 -3.54 0.77 9.25
N TYR A 63 -4.75 1.20 9.00
CA TYR A 63 -5.80 1.35 10.02
C TYR A 63 -7.08 0.69 9.57
N GLN A 64 -8.05 0.58 10.50
CA GLN A 64 -9.36 -0.03 10.24
C GLN A 64 -10.43 1.04 9.94
N ASP A 65 -10.10 2.32 10.16
CA ASP A 65 -11.01 3.44 9.95
C ASP A 65 -10.28 4.71 9.48
N LYS A 66 -11.03 5.60 8.83
CA LYS A 66 -10.57 6.85 8.25
C LYS A 66 -10.08 7.83 9.30
N GLU A 67 -10.84 7.98 10.38
CA GLU A 67 -10.58 8.96 11.44
C GLU A 67 -9.22 8.70 12.09
N THR A 68 -8.93 7.45 12.38
CA THR A 68 -7.63 7.04 12.94
C THR A 68 -6.50 7.28 11.94
N ALA A 69 -6.68 6.93 10.66
CA ALA A 69 -5.66 7.17 9.63
C ALA A 69 -5.34 8.66 9.50
N VAL A 70 -6.35 9.51 9.40
CA VAL A 70 -6.21 10.98 9.34
C VAL A 70 -5.55 11.51 10.60
N ARG A 71 -6.04 11.14 11.79
CA ARG A 71 -5.49 11.60 13.07
C ARG A 71 -4.01 11.25 13.22
N VAL A 72 -3.62 10.03 12.85
CA VAL A 72 -2.21 9.62 12.93
C VAL A 72 -1.37 10.40 11.93
N LEU A 73 -1.79 10.54 10.68
CA LEU A 73 -1.04 11.32 9.68
C LEU A 73 -0.84 12.77 10.16
N TRP A 74 -1.88 13.42 10.73
CA TRP A 74 -1.74 14.74 11.34
C TRP A 74 -0.84 14.76 12.56
N SER A 75 -0.82 13.71 13.39
CA SER A 75 0.10 13.64 14.53
C SER A 75 1.57 13.61 14.09
N LEU A 76 1.87 12.98 12.96
CA LEU A 76 3.22 12.97 12.40
C LEU A 76 3.72 14.35 11.98
N THR A 77 2.82 15.29 11.62
CA THR A 77 3.23 16.67 11.31
C THR A 77 3.80 17.39 12.53
N LYS A 78 3.34 17.01 13.73
CA LYS A 78 3.84 17.57 15.00
C LYS A 78 5.00 16.75 15.58
N ALA A 79 5.12 15.48 15.23
CA ALA A 79 6.14 14.56 15.72
C ALA A 79 6.80 13.79 14.56
N PRO A 80 7.54 14.48 13.65
CA PRO A 80 8.08 13.87 12.44
C PRO A 80 9.36 13.04 12.69
N TRP A 81 9.97 13.12 13.85
CA TRP A 81 11.21 12.40 14.16
C TRP A 81 10.91 10.98 14.59
N MET A 82 11.25 10.03 13.73
CA MET A 82 11.02 8.61 13.96
C MET A 82 12.29 7.94 14.48
N VAL A 83 12.13 7.16 15.56
CA VAL A 83 13.07 6.13 15.97
C VAL A 83 12.51 4.79 15.53
N LYS A 84 13.23 4.04 14.71
CA LYS A 84 12.89 2.71 14.25
C LYS A 84 13.98 1.75 14.64
N ALA A 85 13.61 0.59 15.19
CA ALA A 85 14.57 -0.42 15.59
C ALA A 85 14.06 -1.84 15.34
N ILE A 86 14.99 -2.77 15.19
CA ILE A 86 14.71 -4.21 15.17
C ILE A 86 15.62 -4.85 16.22
N SER A 87 15.03 -5.47 17.24
CA SER A 87 15.77 -6.12 18.32
C SER A 87 16.64 -7.28 17.80
N LEU A 88 17.58 -7.74 18.63
CA LEU A 88 18.36 -8.94 18.34
C LEU A 88 17.52 -10.21 18.21
N LYS A 89 16.28 -10.20 18.74
CA LYS A 89 15.28 -11.27 18.56
C LYS A 89 14.44 -11.10 17.28
N GLY A 90 14.54 -9.93 16.59
CA GLY A 90 13.78 -9.62 15.38
C GLY A 90 12.50 -8.85 15.61
N GLU A 91 12.19 -8.43 16.83
CA GLU A 91 11.03 -7.61 17.17
C GLU A 91 11.20 -6.21 16.58
N ARG A 92 10.17 -5.75 15.89
CA ARG A 92 10.17 -4.45 15.20
C ARG A 92 9.37 -3.45 16.00
N PHE A 93 9.95 -2.26 16.22
CA PHE A 93 9.23 -1.15 16.84
C PHE A 93 9.61 0.19 16.22
N ARG A 94 8.70 1.16 16.34
CA ARG A 94 8.93 2.55 15.95
C ARG A 94 8.22 3.48 16.91
N ARG A 95 8.84 4.64 17.15
CA ARG A 95 8.29 5.69 18.01
C ARG A 95 8.58 7.05 17.41
N PHE A 96 7.66 7.99 17.61
CA PHE A 96 7.71 9.32 17.01
C PHE A 96 7.89 10.39 18.06
N PHE A 97 8.64 11.45 17.71
CA PHE A 97 9.05 12.52 18.61
C PHE A 97 8.91 13.88 17.92
N THR A 98 8.65 14.90 18.70
CA THR A 98 8.53 16.29 18.25
C THR A 98 9.87 16.92 17.91
N SER A 99 11.00 16.42 18.45
CA SER A 99 12.33 16.93 18.20
C SER A 99 13.36 15.84 17.95
N GLN A 100 14.39 16.19 17.21
CA GLN A 100 15.56 15.34 16.98
C GLN A 100 16.28 14.97 18.28
N ALA A 101 16.40 15.93 19.21
CA ALA A 101 17.07 15.72 20.48
C ALA A 101 16.38 14.62 21.30
N SER A 102 15.03 14.67 21.41
CA SER A 102 14.26 13.64 22.11
C SER A 102 14.35 12.28 21.43
N ALA A 103 14.32 12.25 20.09
CA ALA A 103 14.48 11.02 19.31
C ALA A 103 15.88 10.41 19.52
N ASN A 104 16.93 11.22 19.48
CA ASN A 104 18.31 10.78 19.71
C ASN A 104 18.52 10.25 21.14
N SER A 105 17.97 10.94 22.15
CA SER A 105 18.04 10.50 23.54
C SER A 105 17.39 9.14 23.73
N TYR A 106 16.18 8.96 23.16
CA TYR A 106 15.49 7.67 23.20
C TYR A 106 16.24 6.58 22.43
N ALA A 107 16.76 6.89 21.24
CA ALA A 107 17.54 5.93 20.46
C ALA A 107 18.81 5.48 21.20
N LYS A 108 19.49 6.40 21.92
CA LYS A 108 20.63 6.08 22.78
C LYS A 108 20.22 5.12 23.90
N SER A 109 19.11 5.39 24.59
CA SER A 109 18.65 4.53 25.71
C SER A 109 18.34 3.10 25.25
N ILE A 110 17.64 2.94 24.13
CA ILE A 110 17.33 1.60 23.61
C ILE A 110 18.53 0.92 22.95
N ARG A 111 19.47 1.69 22.38
CA ARG A 111 20.74 1.16 21.90
C ARG A 111 21.53 0.51 23.06
N ASP A 112 21.68 1.23 24.14
CA ASP A 112 22.48 0.80 25.28
C ASP A 112 21.83 -0.38 26.01
N SER A 113 20.51 -0.33 26.26
CA SER A 113 19.77 -1.42 26.91
C SER A 113 19.60 -2.66 26.02
N GLY A 114 19.40 -2.47 24.71
CA GLY A 114 19.18 -3.54 23.73
C GLY A 114 20.45 -4.02 23.03
N ARG A 115 21.61 -3.43 23.33
CA ARG A 115 22.90 -3.68 22.62
C ARG A 115 22.76 -3.53 21.11
N LEU A 116 22.06 -2.49 20.65
CA LEU A 116 21.80 -2.23 19.25
C LEU A 116 22.88 -1.33 18.63
N ILE A 117 23.06 -1.45 17.32
CA ILE A 117 23.95 -0.57 16.54
C ILE A 117 23.16 0.64 16.07
N LEU A 118 23.59 1.86 16.42
CA LEU A 118 23.00 3.09 15.90
C LEU A 118 23.48 3.34 14.48
N ARG A 119 22.54 3.34 13.52
CA ARG A 119 22.81 3.65 12.11
C ARG A 119 22.66 5.15 11.88
N VAL A 120 23.67 5.74 11.23
CA VAL A 120 23.74 7.18 10.95
C VAL A 120 23.80 7.51 9.45
N ASP A 121 23.79 6.48 8.57
CA ASP A 121 23.74 6.65 7.12
C ASP A 121 22.35 7.07 6.63
N ASP A 122 22.21 7.47 5.36
CA ASP A 122 20.96 7.96 4.75
C ASP A 122 19.99 6.84 4.35
N SER A 123 20.34 5.56 4.56
CA SER A 123 19.47 4.43 4.25
C SER A 123 18.18 4.46 5.08
N LYS A 124 17.04 4.12 4.48
CA LYS A 124 15.77 3.93 5.20
C LYS A 124 15.65 2.54 5.81
N VAL A 125 16.56 1.64 5.47
CA VAL A 125 16.56 0.25 5.94
C VAL A 125 17.12 0.18 7.35
N VAL A 126 16.48 -0.62 8.20
CA VAL A 126 16.94 -0.99 9.55
C VAL A 126 16.98 -2.52 9.59
N ASN A 127 18.15 -3.07 9.91
CA ASN A 127 18.34 -4.51 10.01
C ASN A 127 18.18 -4.99 11.47
N LYS A 128 18.18 -6.31 11.65
CA LYS A 128 18.15 -6.93 12.97
C LYS A 128 19.38 -6.46 13.79
N GLY A 129 19.14 -6.05 15.03
CA GLY A 129 20.17 -5.51 15.90
C GLY A 129 20.49 -4.03 15.67
N GLU A 130 19.68 -3.30 14.88
CA GLU A 130 19.92 -1.90 14.56
C GLU A 130 18.81 -0.98 15.08
N VAL A 131 19.20 0.25 15.37
CA VAL A 131 18.32 1.39 15.64
C VAL A 131 18.69 2.58 14.77
N ARG A 132 17.70 3.32 14.31
CA ARG A 132 17.86 4.49 13.45
C ARG A 132 16.94 5.62 13.87
N VAL A 133 17.44 6.84 13.77
CA VAL A 133 16.68 8.08 13.90
C VAL A 133 16.64 8.78 12.56
N ARG A 134 15.45 9.19 12.11
CA ARG A 134 15.29 10.06 10.94
C ARG A 134 14.01 10.89 11.00
N ALA A 135 14.03 12.06 10.36
CA ALA A 135 12.81 12.81 10.12
C ALA A 135 12.04 12.21 8.92
N LEU A 136 10.72 12.12 9.04
CA LEU A 136 9.83 11.79 7.93
C LEU A 136 9.58 13.03 7.08
N ARG A 137 9.82 12.92 5.78
CA ARG A 137 9.45 13.96 4.79
C ARG A 137 8.00 13.75 4.37
N LEU A 138 7.05 14.29 5.14
CA LEU A 138 5.62 14.01 5.00
C LEU A 138 5.02 14.48 3.67
N ILE A 139 5.67 15.38 2.95
CA ILE A 139 5.26 15.72 1.59
C ILE A 139 5.33 14.49 0.66
N ASN A 140 6.22 13.53 0.94
CA ASN A 140 6.32 12.26 0.24
C ASN A 140 5.40 11.23 0.90
N THR A 141 4.10 11.47 0.90
CA THR A 141 3.10 10.55 1.46
C THR A 141 2.22 10.04 0.33
N ASP A 142 2.08 8.71 0.25
CA ASP A 142 1.12 8.04 -0.61
C ASP A 142 -0.12 7.73 0.21
N ILE A 143 -1.33 8.06 -0.29
CA ILE A 143 -2.57 8.04 0.50
C ILE A 143 -3.63 7.19 -0.18
N GLY A 144 -4.33 6.40 0.63
CA GLY A 144 -5.58 5.73 0.25
C GLY A 144 -5.40 4.41 -0.47
N ILE A 145 -6.50 3.92 -1.02
CA ILE A 145 -6.60 2.57 -1.60
C ILE A 145 -5.69 2.36 -2.82
N ALA A 146 -5.47 3.39 -3.64
CA ALA A 146 -4.58 3.38 -4.81
C ALA A 146 -3.24 4.11 -4.55
N GLN A 147 -2.92 4.43 -3.29
CA GLN A 147 -1.67 5.08 -2.85
C GLN A 147 -1.27 6.29 -3.70
N VAL A 148 -2.20 7.25 -3.84
CA VAL A 148 -1.96 8.49 -4.58
C VAL A 148 -0.89 9.31 -3.87
N ASN A 149 0.21 9.62 -4.56
CA ASN A 149 1.30 10.41 -3.99
C ASN A 149 0.88 11.87 -3.83
N TYR A 150 0.90 12.37 -2.57
CA TYR A 150 0.44 13.70 -2.22
C TYR A 150 1.26 14.81 -2.88
N ARG A 151 2.59 14.67 -2.91
CA ARG A 151 3.49 15.68 -3.50
C ARG A 151 3.21 15.91 -4.99
N TRP A 152 3.05 14.83 -5.75
CA TRP A 152 3.02 14.90 -7.21
C TRP A 152 1.61 14.97 -7.79
N ASN A 153 0.64 14.44 -7.06
CA ASN A 153 -0.71 14.29 -7.57
C ASN A 153 -1.79 14.84 -6.63
N GLY A 154 -1.51 15.05 -5.35
CA GLY A 154 -2.52 15.36 -4.35
C GLY A 154 -2.50 16.79 -3.83
N GLN A 155 -1.35 17.42 -3.82
CA GLN A 155 -1.16 18.76 -3.26
C GLN A 155 -1.90 19.81 -4.11
N GLY A 156 -2.70 20.65 -3.45
CA GLY A 156 -3.46 21.71 -4.11
C GLY A 156 -4.73 21.25 -4.85
N ILE A 157 -4.99 19.93 -4.93
CA ILE A 157 -6.17 19.38 -5.61
C ILE A 157 -7.27 19.07 -4.60
N ALA A 158 -6.93 18.38 -3.51
CA ALA A 158 -7.89 17.99 -2.48
C ALA A 158 -7.24 17.94 -1.09
N THR A 159 -8.08 17.89 -0.05
CA THR A 159 -7.62 17.73 1.32
C THR A 159 -7.12 16.31 1.57
N VAL A 160 -6.29 16.13 2.61
CA VAL A 160 -5.83 14.80 3.06
C VAL A 160 -7.02 13.89 3.36
N GLN A 161 -8.08 14.43 4.00
CA GLN A 161 -9.29 13.68 4.32
C GLN A 161 -10.03 13.19 3.06
N THR A 162 -10.03 14.00 2.00
CA THR A 162 -10.61 13.65 0.71
C THR A 162 -9.80 12.52 0.03
N TRP A 163 -8.47 12.57 0.12
CA TRP A 163 -7.62 11.50 -0.41
C TRP A 163 -7.79 10.15 0.30
N PHE A 164 -8.26 10.14 1.56
CA PHE A 164 -8.66 8.90 2.26
C PHE A 164 -10.07 8.42 1.90
N ASP A 165 -10.86 9.19 1.15
CA ASP A 165 -12.13 8.70 0.63
C ASP A 165 -11.87 7.70 -0.50
N PRO A 166 -12.32 6.43 -0.38
CA PRO A 166 -12.00 5.41 -1.37
C PRO A 166 -12.62 5.68 -2.73
N HIS A 167 -13.80 6.28 -2.79
CA HIS A 167 -14.43 6.63 -4.06
C HIS A 167 -13.59 7.69 -4.79
N TYR A 168 -13.26 8.79 -4.12
CA TYR A 168 -12.45 9.86 -4.69
C TYR A 168 -11.06 9.37 -5.14
N ASN A 169 -10.42 8.57 -4.31
CA ASN A 169 -9.08 8.03 -4.56
C ASN A 169 -9.07 7.09 -5.78
N LEU A 170 -10.10 6.25 -5.93
CA LEU A 170 -10.24 5.32 -7.06
C LEU A 170 -10.61 6.04 -8.36
N GLU A 171 -11.51 7.03 -8.32
CA GLU A 171 -11.85 7.83 -9.49
C GLU A 171 -10.61 8.57 -10.03
N PHE A 172 -9.81 9.15 -9.13
CA PHE A 172 -8.55 9.79 -9.52
C PHE A 172 -7.58 8.78 -10.16
N ALA A 173 -7.38 7.61 -9.53
CA ALA A 173 -6.50 6.57 -10.06
C ALA A 173 -6.95 6.07 -11.44
N ALA A 174 -8.26 5.81 -11.60
CA ALA A 174 -8.83 5.39 -12.87
C ALA A 174 -8.65 6.45 -13.97
N THR A 175 -8.92 7.72 -13.66
CA THR A 175 -8.67 8.86 -14.57
C THR A 175 -7.21 8.87 -15.03
N ARG A 176 -6.29 8.75 -14.07
CA ARG A 176 -4.86 8.79 -14.35
C ARG A 176 -4.39 7.62 -15.22
N ILE A 177 -4.89 6.41 -14.97
CA ILE A 177 -4.60 5.23 -15.81
C ILE A 177 -5.17 5.42 -17.21
N ALA A 178 -6.40 5.94 -17.36
CA ALA A 178 -7.02 6.19 -18.67
C ALA A 178 -6.19 7.20 -19.49
N GLU A 179 -5.71 8.28 -18.89
CA GLU A 179 -4.81 9.25 -19.54
C GLU A 179 -3.50 8.60 -20.01
N LEU A 180 -2.88 7.80 -19.13
CA LEU A 180 -1.64 7.11 -19.45
C LEU A 180 -1.84 6.04 -20.54
N LYS A 181 -2.99 5.33 -20.53
CA LYS A 181 -3.35 4.38 -21.57
C LYS A 181 -3.49 5.04 -22.96
N LYS A 182 -4.09 6.23 -23.04
CA LYS A 182 -4.14 7.00 -24.28
C LYS A 182 -2.74 7.30 -24.83
N LYS A 183 -1.81 7.64 -23.94
CA LYS A 183 -0.43 7.98 -24.30
C LYS A 183 0.41 6.76 -24.69
N HIS A 184 0.28 5.65 -23.97
CA HIS A 184 1.14 4.47 -24.12
C HIS A 184 0.47 3.31 -24.89
N LYS A 185 -0.84 3.41 -25.20
CA LYS A 185 -1.62 2.43 -25.96
C LYS A 185 -1.66 0.99 -25.38
N ASN A 186 -1.06 0.79 -24.21
CA ASN A 186 -1.02 -0.48 -23.48
C ASN A 186 -1.34 -0.24 -22.02
N GLU A 187 -2.32 -0.94 -21.49
CA GLU A 187 -2.84 -0.69 -20.15
C GLU A 187 -1.88 -1.13 -19.05
N ILE A 188 -1.16 -2.24 -19.25
CA ILE A 188 -0.12 -2.69 -18.31
C ILE A 188 1.08 -1.73 -18.30
N GLU A 189 1.43 -1.21 -19.47
CA GLU A 189 2.46 -0.17 -19.56
C GLU A 189 2.02 1.12 -18.86
N ALA A 190 0.77 1.54 -19.04
CA ALA A 190 0.18 2.68 -18.36
C ALA A 190 0.26 2.53 -16.82
N VAL A 191 0.00 1.33 -16.29
CA VAL A 191 0.17 1.01 -14.86
C VAL A 191 1.62 1.18 -14.41
N GLY A 192 2.58 0.76 -15.21
CA GLY A 192 3.98 1.01 -14.92
C GLY A 192 4.31 2.51 -14.81
N TYR A 193 3.77 3.32 -15.72
CA TYR A 193 3.93 4.79 -15.72
C TYR A 193 3.14 5.48 -14.60
N TYR A 194 2.04 4.89 -14.15
CA TYR A 194 1.32 5.33 -12.95
C TYR A 194 2.24 5.36 -11.73
N HIS A 195 3.05 4.32 -11.57
CA HIS A 195 4.01 4.25 -10.48
C HIS A 195 5.24 5.14 -10.72
N SER A 196 5.87 5.08 -11.90
CA SER A 196 7.08 5.86 -12.17
C SER A 196 7.38 6.06 -13.65
N ALA A 197 7.76 7.29 -14.00
CA ALA A 197 8.33 7.59 -15.31
C ALA A 197 9.74 7.00 -15.48
N THR A 198 10.46 6.70 -14.38
CA THR A 198 11.84 6.17 -14.42
C THR A 198 11.82 4.68 -14.77
N PRO A 199 12.51 4.25 -15.86
CA PRO A 199 12.41 2.88 -16.39
C PRO A 199 12.73 1.78 -15.36
N VAL A 200 13.78 1.95 -14.54
CA VAL A 200 14.20 0.94 -13.56
C VAL A 200 13.15 0.74 -12.48
N TYR A 201 12.52 1.81 -11.98
CA TYR A 201 11.46 1.72 -10.97
C TYR A 201 10.17 1.17 -11.58
N ARG A 202 9.82 1.58 -12.81
CA ARG A 202 8.68 1.06 -13.56
C ARG A 202 8.78 -0.45 -13.78
N LYS A 203 9.94 -0.94 -14.25
CA LYS A 203 10.18 -2.37 -14.46
C LYS A 203 10.01 -3.15 -13.15
N LYS A 204 10.67 -2.70 -12.09
CA LYS A 204 10.58 -3.34 -10.76
C LYS A 204 9.14 -3.37 -10.23
N TYR A 205 8.39 -2.29 -10.41
CA TYR A 205 6.99 -2.23 -10.02
C TYR A 205 6.15 -3.29 -10.75
N LEU A 206 6.30 -3.38 -12.06
CA LEU A 206 5.56 -4.35 -12.88
C LEU A 206 5.89 -5.81 -12.49
N GLU A 207 7.11 -6.11 -12.07
CA GLU A 207 7.48 -7.45 -11.56
C GLU A 207 6.62 -7.88 -10.35
N TYR A 208 6.21 -6.94 -9.48
CA TYR A 208 5.33 -7.20 -8.34
C TYR A 208 3.85 -7.03 -8.67
N PHE A 209 3.51 -6.17 -9.62
CA PHE A 209 2.13 -5.93 -10.04
C PHE A 209 1.54 -7.11 -10.83
N ILE A 210 2.28 -7.70 -11.77
CA ILE A 210 1.78 -8.75 -12.66
C ILE A 210 1.24 -9.98 -11.90
N PRO A 211 1.88 -10.48 -10.84
CA PRO A 211 1.28 -11.55 -10.01
C PRO A 211 -0.09 -11.17 -9.44
N LYS A 212 -0.26 -9.93 -8.97
CA LYS A 212 -1.54 -9.43 -8.45
C LYS A 212 -2.60 -9.32 -9.54
N TYR A 213 -2.24 -8.84 -10.71
CA TYR A 213 -3.12 -8.80 -11.88
C TYR A 213 -3.61 -10.21 -12.27
N ASN A 214 -2.73 -11.18 -12.32
CA ASN A 214 -3.09 -12.57 -12.63
C ASN A 214 -3.98 -13.19 -11.54
N GLU A 215 -3.76 -12.87 -10.28
CA GLU A 215 -4.60 -13.27 -9.16
C GLU A 215 -6.03 -12.71 -9.30
N GLU A 216 -6.18 -11.40 -9.53
CA GLU A 216 -7.49 -10.75 -9.71
C GLU A 216 -8.22 -11.29 -10.95
N LYS A 217 -7.51 -11.56 -12.05
CA LYS A 217 -8.06 -12.19 -13.24
C LYS A 217 -8.64 -13.58 -12.94
N ARG A 218 -7.90 -14.39 -12.20
CA ARG A 218 -8.36 -15.73 -11.78
C ARG A 218 -9.61 -15.63 -10.88
N LEU A 219 -9.61 -14.72 -9.89
CA LEU A 219 -10.74 -14.49 -9.00
C LEU A 219 -11.99 -14.07 -9.76
N ALA A 220 -11.86 -13.18 -10.73
CA ALA A 220 -12.98 -12.76 -11.59
C ALA A 220 -13.57 -13.94 -12.37
N THR A 221 -12.73 -14.82 -12.92
CA THR A 221 -13.18 -16.01 -13.65
C THR A 221 -13.95 -16.97 -12.75
N VAL A 222 -13.47 -17.23 -11.53
CA VAL A 222 -14.14 -18.10 -10.54
C VAL A 222 -15.50 -17.52 -10.13
N SER A 223 -15.56 -16.22 -9.87
CA SER A 223 -16.82 -15.53 -9.52
C SER A 223 -17.86 -15.61 -10.62
N MET A 224 -17.46 -15.46 -11.88
CA MET A 224 -18.38 -15.62 -13.02
C MET A 224 -18.88 -17.06 -13.18
N ALA A 225 -18.06 -18.06 -12.89
CA ALA A 225 -18.45 -19.46 -12.94
C ALA A 225 -19.43 -19.84 -11.83
N ALA A 226 -19.28 -19.26 -10.64
CA ALA A 226 -20.16 -19.49 -9.49
C ALA A 226 -21.53 -18.78 -9.59
N ALA A 227 -21.67 -17.79 -10.48
CA ALA A 227 -22.91 -17.03 -10.71
C ALA A 227 -23.79 -17.62 -11.83
N ARG A 228 -23.36 -18.70 -12.48
CA ARG A 228 -24.10 -19.49 -13.49
C ARG A 228 -24.69 -20.74 -12.89
#